data_e752d5054f5008db3b245feee445c120
#
_entry.id   e752d5054f5008db3b245feee445c120
#
_cell.length_a   1.000
_cell.length_b   1.000
_cell.length_c   1.000
_cell.angle_alpha   90.00
_cell.angle_beta   90.00
_cell.angle_gamma   90.00
#
_symmetry.space_group_name_H-M   'P 1'
#
loop_
_entity.id
_entity.type
_entity.pdbx_description
1 polymer ?
#
loop_
_entity_poly.entity_id
_entity_poly.type
_entity_poly.pdbx_seq_one_letter_code
_entity_poly.pdbx_strand_id
1 'polypeptide(L)'
;MYRAHTVSVGIAVDPVRVYDFASDPAHLPAWAPGFVKSIEKQGDAWIGQTALGEARFSFAPINAFGVLDHDVQLPSGSFHNPMRVIPNGAGSEVLFTLIQLPGITDEQFAADMDTVRADLNKLRTLLEHRFGG
;
A
#
# COMPACT_ATOMS: atom_id res chain seq x y z
N MET A 1 15.53 -17.76 -4.66
CA MET A 1 14.86 -16.93 -3.63
C MET A 1 15.31 -15.49 -3.83
N TYR A 2 14.41 -14.55 -3.65
CA TYR A 2 14.70 -13.13 -3.85
C TYR A 2 14.86 -12.41 -2.51
N ARG A 3 15.59 -11.28 -2.52
CA ARG A 3 15.68 -10.42 -1.34
C ARG A 3 14.32 -9.82 -1.05
N ALA A 4 13.94 -9.82 0.24
CA ALA A 4 12.68 -9.22 0.69
C ALA A 4 12.95 -8.25 1.84
N HIS A 5 12.15 -7.20 1.93
CA HIS A 5 12.21 -6.25 3.03
C HIS A 5 10.81 -5.81 3.41
N THR A 6 10.51 -5.82 4.70
CA THR A 6 9.22 -5.36 5.22
C THR A 6 9.38 -3.99 5.85
N VAL A 7 8.61 -3.03 5.34
CA VAL A 7 8.46 -1.71 5.94
C VAL A 7 7.23 -1.73 6.82
N SER A 8 7.31 -1.18 8.03
CA SER A 8 6.16 -1.10 8.91
C SER A 8 6.04 0.28 9.54
N VAL A 9 4.80 0.61 9.94
CA VAL A 9 4.50 1.85 10.65
C VAL A 9 3.43 1.58 11.70
N GLY A 10 3.63 2.13 12.90
CA GLY A 10 2.61 2.11 13.95
C GLY A 10 1.66 3.27 13.75
N ILE A 11 0.36 3.02 13.90
CA ILE A 11 -0.69 4.02 13.77
C ILE A 11 -1.56 3.99 15.02
N ALA A 12 -1.76 5.15 15.66
CA ALA A 12 -2.55 5.28 16.88
C ALA A 12 -4.05 5.31 16.57
N VAL A 13 -4.50 4.36 15.78
CA VAL A 13 -5.91 4.16 15.37
C VAL A 13 -6.16 2.65 15.36
N ASP A 14 -7.36 2.23 15.75
CA ASP A 14 -7.70 0.80 15.81
C ASP A 14 -7.64 0.13 14.43
N PRO A 15 -7.37 -1.19 14.38
CA PRO A 15 -7.18 -1.89 13.12
C PRO A 15 -8.37 -1.85 12.17
N VAL A 16 -9.60 -1.83 12.70
CA VAL A 16 -10.81 -1.81 11.87
C VAL A 16 -10.87 -0.53 11.04
N ARG A 17 -10.61 0.62 11.67
CA ARG A 17 -10.62 1.90 10.96
C ARG A 17 -9.47 2.03 9.97
N VAL A 18 -8.29 1.54 10.35
CA VAL A 18 -7.14 1.53 9.43
C VAL A 18 -7.45 0.67 8.21
N TYR A 19 -7.96 -0.54 8.44
CA TYR A 19 -8.32 -1.44 7.35
C TYR A 19 -9.41 -0.84 6.44
N ASP A 20 -10.47 -0.31 7.03
CA ASP A 20 -11.58 0.25 6.25
C ASP A 20 -11.10 1.37 5.31
N PHE A 21 -10.20 2.21 5.79
CA PHE A 21 -9.64 3.29 4.96
C PHE A 21 -8.69 2.74 3.90
N ALA A 22 -7.73 1.92 4.30
CA ALA A 22 -6.66 1.45 3.42
C ALA A 22 -7.15 0.44 2.37
N SER A 23 -8.24 -0.29 2.66
CA SER A 23 -8.80 -1.28 1.73
C SER A 23 -9.61 -0.66 0.59
N ASP A 24 -9.92 0.62 0.65
CA ASP A 24 -10.63 1.31 -0.42
C ASP A 24 -9.62 1.86 -1.44
N PRO A 25 -9.58 1.31 -2.66
CA PRO A 25 -8.63 1.76 -3.67
C PRO A 25 -8.78 3.23 -4.04
N ALA A 26 -9.97 3.81 -3.87
CA ALA A 26 -10.20 5.23 -4.14
C ALA A 26 -9.34 6.14 -3.23
N HIS A 27 -8.87 5.63 -2.10
CA HIS A 27 -8.04 6.39 -1.17
C HIS A 27 -6.54 6.36 -1.51
N LEU A 28 -6.12 5.54 -2.49
CA LEU A 28 -4.69 5.39 -2.82
C LEU A 28 -4.00 6.74 -3.13
N PRO A 29 -4.57 7.64 -3.95
CA PRO A 29 -3.89 8.91 -4.20
C PRO A 29 -3.71 9.77 -2.94
N ALA A 30 -4.55 9.59 -1.93
CA ALA A 30 -4.48 10.35 -0.70
C ALA A 30 -3.32 9.90 0.20
N TRP A 31 -3.05 8.58 0.28
CA TRP A 31 -2.02 8.07 1.18
C TRP A 31 -0.80 7.50 0.45
N ALA A 32 -0.92 7.15 -0.84
CA ALA A 32 0.19 6.64 -1.63
C ALA A 32 0.51 7.55 -2.83
N PRO A 33 0.63 8.88 -2.64
CA PRO A 33 0.85 9.80 -3.76
C PRO A 33 2.24 9.64 -4.38
N GLY A 34 3.17 9.00 -3.69
CA GLY A 34 4.47 8.66 -4.25
C GLY A 34 4.39 7.65 -5.37
N PHE A 35 3.30 6.88 -5.43
CA PHE A 35 3.08 5.88 -6.47
C PHE A 35 1.92 6.21 -7.38
N VAL A 36 0.73 6.52 -6.82
CA VAL A 36 -0.51 6.71 -7.58
C VAL A 36 -0.93 8.17 -7.54
N LYS A 37 -1.04 8.81 -8.71
CA LYS A 37 -1.46 10.22 -8.81
C LYS A 37 -2.97 10.37 -8.87
N SER A 38 -3.65 9.47 -9.56
CA SER A 38 -5.10 9.45 -9.67
C SER A 38 -5.55 8.02 -9.90
N ILE A 39 -6.81 7.73 -9.57
CA ILE A 39 -7.37 6.39 -9.72
C ILE A 39 -8.86 6.51 -10.00
N GLU A 40 -9.38 5.60 -10.84
CA GLU A 40 -10.81 5.50 -11.08
C GLU A 40 -11.23 4.05 -11.30
N LYS A 41 -12.47 3.76 -10.97
CA LYS A 41 -13.04 2.44 -11.18
C LYS A 41 -13.59 2.34 -12.59
N GLN A 42 -13.20 1.31 -13.34
CA GLN A 42 -13.69 1.02 -14.68
C GLN A 42 -14.21 -0.42 -14.68
N GLY A 43 -15.53 -0.60 -14.58
CA GLY A 43 -16.12 -1.92 -14.36
C GLY A 43 -15.69 -2.49 -13.03
N ASP A 44 -15.08 -3.67 -13.03
CA ASP A 44 -14.56 -4.32 -11.82
C ASP A 44 -13.08 -3.99 -11.56
N ALA A 45 -12.46 -3.20 -12.43
CA ALA A 45 -11.05 -2.87 -12.33
C ALA A 45 -10.83 -1.47 -11.77
N TRP A 46 -9.72 -1.30 -11.06
CA TRP A 46 -9.24 0.00 -10.60
C TRP A 46 -8.04 0.40 -11.44
N ILE A 47 -8.15 1.53 -12.15
CA ILE A 47 -7.13 2.02 -13.07
C ILE A 47 -6.52 3.29 -12.50
N GLY A 48 -5.22 3.25 -12.24
CA GLY A 48 -4.48 4.38 -11.69
C GLY A 48 -3.46 4.94 -12.67
N GLN A 49 -3.13 6.22 -12.50
CA GLN A 49 -2.06 6.86 -13.25
C GLN A 49 -0.83 6.96 -12.36
N THR A 50 0.29 6.46 -12.85
CA THR A 50 1.56 6.47 -12.12
C THR A 50 2.65 7.08 -12.98
N ALA A 51 3.82 7.36 -12.36
CA ALA A 51 4.99 7.83 -13.10
C ALA A 51 5.49 6.79 -14.12
N LEU A 52 5.16 5.50 -13.90
CA LEU A 52 5.56 4.39 -14.77
C LEU A 52 4.50 4.03 -15.80
N GLY A 53 3.42 4.81 -15.88
CA GLY A 53 2.31 4.61 -16.79
C GLY A 53 1.02 4.21 -16.09
N GLU A 54 0.06 3.76 -16.90
CA GLU A 54 -1.24 3.31 -16.40
C GLU A 54 -1.08 1.99 -15.65
N ALA A 55 -1.67 1.90 -14.46
CA ALA A 55 -1.60 0.72 -13.63
C ALA A 55 -3.00 0.16 -13.35
N ARG A 56 -3.14 -1.17 -13.41
CA ARG A 56 -4.35 -1.86 -12.99
C ARG A 56 -4.12 -2.45 -11.61
N PHE A 57 -4.99 -2.12 -10.67
CA PHE A 57 -4.91 -2.58 -9.28
C PHE A 57 -5.96 -3.63 -9.01
N SER A 58 -5.56 -4.70 -8.31
CA SER A 58 -6.46 -5.77 -7.87
C SER A 58 -6.14 -6.07 -6.41
N PHE A 59 -7.10 -5.78 -5.53
CA PHE A 59 -6.95 -5.98 -4.09
C PHE A 59 -7.54 -7.31 -3.65
N ALA A 60 -7.00 -7.87 -2.58
CA ALA A 60 -7.60 -9.01 -1.91
C ALA A 60 -9.06 -8.71 -1.56
N PRO A 61 -9.96 -9.71 -1.63
CA PRO A 61 -11.34 -9.51 -1.21
C PRO A 61 -11.42 -8.98 0.21
N ILE A 62 -12.46 -8.21 0.51
CA ILE A 62 -12.71 -7.72 1.86
C ILE A 62 -12.74 -8.90 2.83
N ASN A 63 -12.00 -8.77 3.94
CA ASN A 63 -11.82 -9.86 4.90
C ASN A 63 -11.71 -9.32 6.33
N ALA A 64 -11.78 -10.24 7.30
CA ALA A 64 -11.70 -9.90 8.72
C ALA A 64 -10.28 -10.06 9.28
N PHE A 65 -9.29 -10.34 8.43
CA PHE A 65 -7.94 -10.69 8.86
C PHE A 65 -6.91 -9.57 8.64
N GLY A 66 -7.35 -8.41 8.17
CA GLY A 66 -6.46 -7.29 7.90
C GLY A 66 -5.56 -7.49 6.67
N VAL A 67 -5.96 -8.38 5.77
CA VAL A 67 -5.19 -8.66 4.55
C VAL A 67 -5.48 -7.60 3.50
N LEU A 68 -4.44 -6.85 3.14
CA LEU A 68 -4.50 -5.76 2.17
C LEU A 68 -3.63 -6.06 0.94
N ASP A 69 -3.33 -7.33 0.70
CA ASP A 69 -2.50 -7.74 -0.43
C ASP A 69 -3.10 -7.23 -1.73
N HIS A 70 -2.25 -6.80 -2.63
CA HIS A 70 -2.71 -6.30 -3.92
C HIS A 70 -1.71 -6.57 -5.02
N ASP A 71 -2.25 -6.75 -6.22
CA ASP A 71 -1.48 -6.88 -7.44
C ASP A 71 -1.55 -5.57 -8.20
N VAL A 72 -0.43 -5.19 -8.79
CA VAL A 72 -0.31 -4.00 -9.64
C VAL A 72 0.21 -4.46 -10.99
N GLN A 73 -0.57 -4.23 -12.04
CA GLN A 73 -0.17 -4.52 -13.41
C GLN A 73 0.20 -3.24 -14.11
N LEU A 74 1.49 -3.10 -14.44
CA LEU A 74 2.06 -1.98 -15.17
C LEU A 74 2.41 -2.44 -16.59
N PRO A 75 2.67 -1.50 -17.54
CA PRO A 75 3.17 -1.89 -18.87
C PRO A 75 4.44 -2.71 -18.80
N SER A 76 5.30 -2.46 -17.81
CA SER A 76 6.59 -3.16 -17.64
C SER A 76 6.48 -4.52 -16.96
N GLY A 77 5.35 -4.87 -16.35
CA GLY A 77 5.18 -6.15 -15.66
C GLY A 77 4.19 -6.07 -14.51
N SER A 78 4.00 -7.21 -13.85
CA SER A 78 3.08 -7.35 -12.73
C SER A 78 3.85 -7.49 -11.43
N PHE A 79 3.32 -6.88 -10.35
CA PHE A 79 3.91 -6.91 -9.03
C PHE A 79 2.87 -7.32 -8.01
N HIS A 80 3.24 -8.22 -7.10
CA HIS A 80 2.42 -8.61 -5.97
C HIS A 80 2.96 -7.97 -4.70
N ASN A 81 2.13 -7.24 -3.99
CA ASN A 81 2.51 -6.51 -2.78
C ASN A 81 1.77 -7.07 -1.56
N PRO A 82 2.40 -7.92 -0.75
CA PRO A 82 1.82 -8.33 0.52
C PRO A 82 1.73 -7.15 1.48
N MET A 83 0.54 -6.94 2.03
CA MET A 83 0.31 -5.86 2.98
C MET A 83 -0.68 -6.31 4.04
N ARG A 84 -0.44 -5.91 5.29
CA ARG A 84 -1.25 -6.32 6.44
C ARG A 84 -1.45 -5.15 7.38
N VAL A 85 -2.61 -5.14 8.04
CA VAL A 85 -2.81 -4.35 9.24
C VAL A 85 -3.10 -5.32 10.40
N ILE A 86 -2.36 -5.17 11.49
CA ILE A 86 -2.49 -6.02 12.66
C ILE A 86 -2.70 -5.18 13.91
N PRO A 87 -3.36 -5.72 14.96
CA PRO A 87 -3.50 -5.01 16.22
C PRO A 87 -2.14 -4.77 16.88
N ASN A 88 -2.01 -3.60 17.50
CA ASN A 88 -0.85 -3.25 18.31
C ASN A 88 -1.36 -2.43 19.51
N GLY A 89 -1.63 -3.10 20.63
CA GLY A 89 -2.29 -2.47 21.76
C GLY A 89 -3.65 -1.91 21.33
N ALA A 90 -3.91 -0.65 21.62
CA ALA A 90 -5.12 0.04 21.19
C ALA A 90 -5.02 0.57 19.75
N GLY A 91 -3.85 0.49 19.15
CA GLY A 91 -3.58 0.95 17.78
C GLY A 91 -3.33 -0.18 16.83
N SER A 92 -2.62 0.13 15.76
CA SER A 92 -2.33 -0.79 14.66
C SER A 92 -0.87 -0.74 14.24
N GLU A 93 -0.42 -1.82 13.64
CA GLU A 93 0.82 -1.87 12.88
C GLU A 93 0.46 -2.21 11.44
N VAL A 94 0.93 -1.41 10.49
CA VAL A 94 0.76 -1.69 9.05
C VAL A 94 2.09 -2.16 8.51
N LEU A 95 2.07 -3.31 7.82
CA LEU A 95 3.26 -3.93 7.25
C LEU A 95 3.11 -4.02 5.74
N PHE A 96 4.19 -3.73 5.03
CA PHE A 96 4.24 -3.80 3.57
C PHE A 96 5.56 -4.48 3.19
N THR A 97 5.49 -5.61 2.47
CA THR A 97 6.68 -6.36 2.08
C THR A 97 7.01 -6.12 0.62
N LEU A 98 8.25 -5.71 0.37
CA LEU A 98 8.80 -5.57 -0.97
C LEU A 98 9.69 -6.76 -1.29
N ILE A 99 9.56 -7.26 -2.52
CA ILE A 99 10.41 -8.34 -3.04
C ILE A 99 11.23 -7.75 -4.19
N GLN A 100 12.56 -7.93 -4.11
CA GLN A 100 13.42 -7.50 -5.19
C GLN A 100 13.39 -8.53 -6.32
N LEU A 101 12.60 -8.26 -7.35
CA LEU A 101 12.49 -9.13 -8.51
C LEU A 101 13.71 -9.00 -9.40
N PRO A 102 14.00 -9.99 -10.29
CA PRO A 102 15.07 -9.88 -11.25
C PRO A 102 14.96 -8.61 -12.10
N GLY A 103 16.08 -7.94 -12.31
CA GLY A 103 16.14 -6.70 -13.08
C GLY A 103 15.98 -5.43 -12.23
N ILE A 104 15.57 -5.55 -10.97
CA ILE A 104 15.49 -4.40 -10.05
C ILE A 104 16.86 -4.25 -9.37
N THR A 105 17.52 -3.11 -9.60
CA THR A 105 18.81 -2.83 -8.97
C THR A 105 18.67 -2.57 -7.47
N ASP A 106 19.78 -2.70 -6.73
CA ASP A 106 19.78 -2.40 -5.30
C ASP A 106 19.39 -0.94 -5.01
N GLU A 107 19.86 -0.01 -5.86
CA GLU A 107 19.49 1.40 -5.73
C GLU A 107 18.00 1.62 -5.95
N GLN A 108 17.42 0.97 -6.96
CA GLN A 108 15.99 1.04 -7.23
C GLN A 108 15.19 0.44 -6.09
N PHE A 109 15.62 -0.71 -5.57
CA PHE A 109 14.94 -1.36 -4.46
C PHE A 109 14.96 -0.48 -3.20
N ALA A 110 16.10 0.16 -2.91
CA ALA A 110 16.21 1.11 -1.80
C ALA A 110 15.28 2.33 -1.99
N ALA A 111 15.21 2.86 -3.22
CA ALA A 111 14.31 3.97 -3.53
C ALA A 111 12.84 3.56 -3.37
N ASP A 112 12.47 2.34 -3.77
CA ASP A 112 11.12 1.82 -3.61
C ASP A 112 10.77 1.66 -2.13
N MET A 113 11.69 1.20 -1.29
CA MET A 113 11.49 1.12 0.15
C MET A 113 11.24 2.51 0.75
N ASP A 114 11.99 3.52 0.32
CA ASP A 114 11.81 4.89 0.80
C ASP A 114 10.45 5.45 0.39
N THR A 115 10.00 5.16 -0.83
CA THR A 115 8.67 5.57 -1.31
C THR A 115 7.57 4.92 -0.47
N VAL A 116 7.65 3.62 -0.22
CA VAL A 116 6.67 2.90 0.60
C VAL A 116 6.66 3.46 2.02
N ARG A 117 7.83 3.71 2.60
CA ARG A 117 7.93 4.28 3.95
C ARG A 117 7.26 5.65 4.03
N ALA A 118 7.50 6.51 3.04
CA ALA A 118 6.88 7.82 2.97
C ALA A 118 5.35 7.72 2.84
N ASP A 119 4.87 6.80 2.01
CA ASP A 119 3.43 6.58 1.81
C ASP A 119 2.76 6.04 3.07
N LEU A 120 3.39 5.07 3.77
CA LEU A 120 2.85 4.56 5.02
C LEU A 120 2.82 5.63 6.12
N ASN A 121 3.82 6.50 6.17
CA ASN A 121 3.82 7.64 7.09
C ASN A 121 2.71 8.63 6.76
N LYS A 122 2.39 8.80 5.49
CA LYS A 122 1.25 9.63 5.06
C LYS A 122 -0.07 9.02 5.52
N LEU A 123 -0.22 7.72 5.36
CA LEU A 123 -1.39 6.98 5.85
C LEU A 123 -1.56 7.20 7.35
N ARG A 124 -0.48 7.05 8.11
CA ARG A 124 -0.49 7.30 9.55
C ARG A 124 -0.96 8.70 9.88
N THR A 125 -0.40 9.72 9.24
CA THR A 125 -0.74 11.11 9.49
C THR A 125 -2.21 11.39 9.19
N LEU A 126 -2.72 10.89 8.06
CA LEU A 126 -4.12 11.06 7.67
C LEU A 126 -5.07 10.44 8.69
N LEU A 127 -4.78 9.20 9.11
CA LEU A 127 -5.66 8.47 10.01
C LEU A 127 -5.60 9.00 11.43
N GLU A 128 -4.42 9.35 11.93
CA GLU A 128 -4.29 9.92 13.27
C GLU A 128 -4.92 11.30 13.35
N HIS A 129 -4.85 12.08 12.29
CA HIS A 129 -5.56 13.36 12.24
C HIS A 129 -7.07 13.17 12.25
N ARG A 130 -7.57 12.16 11.53
CA ARG A 130 -9.02 11.92 11.38
C ARG A 130 -9.64 11.24 12.61
N PHE A 131 -8.95 10.27 13.22
CA PHE A 131 -9.48 9.40 14.26
C PHE A 131 -8.68 9.39 15.56
N GLY A 132 -7.48 9.88 15.56
CA GLY A 132 -6.56 9.72 16.68
C GLY A 132 -6.78 10.64 17.85
N GLY A 133 -7.62 11.57 17.74
CA GLY A 133 -7.96 12.50 18.83
C GLY A 133 -6.81 13.43 19.18
#